data_16fd33c0c225f6ffd8900659a594b6f6
#
_entry.id   16fd33c0c225f6ffd8900659a594b6f6
#
_cell.length_a   1.000
_cell.length_b   1.000
_cell.length_c   1.000
_cell.angle_alpha   90.00
_cell.angle_beta   90.00
_cell.angle_gamma   90.00
#
_symmetry.space_group_name_H-M   'P 1'
#
loop_
_entity.id
_entity.type
_entity.pdbx_description
1 polymer ?
#
loop_
_entity_poly.entity_id
_entity_poly.type
_entity_poly.pdbx_seq_one_letter_code
_entity_poly.pdbx_strand_id
1 'polypeptide(L)'
;MSESQNHTAPLPVKTAPSPDWGRLAADIQRWGQELGFQKLGISDTQLDKAETHLLNWLQEGSHGRMDYMNKHGTKRSRPAELIPGTVSVISARLDYLPPNSADPEVILGDPEKAYISRYALGRDYHKVLRNRMQKLATRIKQAIGPFGYRVFTDSAPVLEKALAEKAGLGWIGKHTNLLSQRTGSWFFLGEIYTDLPLPTSLPAHTTATNHCGTCTACIDACPTRAIVAPYKVDARLCISYLTIELRESIPVELRPLIGNRIYGCDDCQLVCPWNRFAQTTPETDFLPRHTLDDISLLELFAWSETEFLKRTEGSPIRRIGYECWLRNIAVALGNAPASAKIRAALAAKQQHSSALVREHVLWALDKSAV
;
A
#
# COMPACT_ATOMS: atom_id res chain seq x y z
N MET A 1 45.41 -41.69 55.12
CA MET A 1 44.02 -41.39 54.84
C MET A 1 43.98 -40.48 53.58
N SER A 2 43.73 -41.06 52.42
CA SER A 2 43.70 -40.41 51.15
C SER A 2 42.22 -40.27 50.72
N GLU A 3 41.71 -39.09 50.67
CA GLU A 3 40.38 -38.79 50.16
C GLU A 3 40.39 -38.83 48.60
N SER A 4 39.69 -39.79 48.06
CA SER A 4 39.44 -39.88 46.61
C SER A 4 38.34 -38.88 46.22
N GLN A 5 38.72 -37.81 45.53
CA GLN A 5 37.75 -36.86 44.90
C GLN A 5 37.13 -37.55 43.68
N ASN A 6 35.84 -37.87 43.77
CA ASN A 6 34.99 -38.29 42.66
C ASN A 6 34.65 -37.09 41.79
N HIS A 7 35.34 -36.90 40.66
CA HIS A 7 34.96 -36.01 39.60
C HIS A 7 33.88 -36.66 38.70
N THR A 8 32.61 -36.39 38.99
CA THR A 8 31.53 -36.65 38.03
C THR A 8 31.58 -35.61 36.92
N ALA A 9 31.96 -36.01 35.71
CA ALA A 9 31.88 -35.19 34.52
C ALA A 9 30.41 -34.82 34.24
N PRO A 10 30.10 -33.55 33.91
CA PRO A 10 28.74 -33.16 33.55
C PRO A 10 28.27 -33.93 32.32
N LEU A 11 27.07 -34.48 32.38
CA LEU A 11 26.42 -35.16 31.26
C LEU A 11 26.28 -34.16 30.07
N PRO A 12 26.54 -34.58 28.82
CA PRO A 12 26.39 -33.74 27.67
C PRO A 12 24.92 -33.29 27.56
N VAL A 13 24.68 -31.97 27.60
CA VAL A 13 23.39 -31.38 27.30
C VAL A 13 23.08 -31.73 25.84
N LYS A 14 22.12 -32.62 25.61
CA LYS A 14 21.58 -32.88 24.27
C LYS A 14 20.96 -31.57 23.76
N THR A 15 21.69 -30.81 22.98
CA THR A 15 21.13 -29.73 22.18
C THR A 15 20.10 -30.34 21.25
N ALA A 16 18.86 -29.89 21.31
CA ALA A 16 17.84 -30.32 20.36
C ALA A 16 18.37 -30.07 18.93
N PRO A 17 18.18 -31.02 17.99
CA PRO A 17 18.63 -30.82 16.63
C PRO A 17 18.06 -29.54 16.09
N SER A 18 18.90 -28.73 15.41
CA SER A 18 18.45 -27.50 14.75
C SER A 18 17.32 -27.84 13.79
N PRO A 19 16.26 -27.01 13.71
CA PRO A 19 15.15 -27.24 12.79
C PRO A 19 15.64 -27.38 11.35
N ASP A 20 14.98 -28.21 10.57
CA ASP A 20 15.16 -28.24 9.13
C ASP A 20 14.53 -26.96 8.53
N TRP A 21 15.38 -25.99 8.27
CA TRP A 21 14.94 -24.67 7.75
C TRP A 21 14.30 -24.76 6.37
N GLY A 22 14.71 -25.73 5.54
CA GLY A 22 14.10 -25.97 4.23
C GLY A 22 12.67 -26.47 4.35
N ARG A 23 12.44 -27.44 5.24
CA ARG A 23 11.11 -27.95 5.57
C ARG A 23 10.24 -26.86 6.19
N LEU A 24 10.78 -26.09 7.12
CA LEU A 24 10.04 -24.98 7.73
C LEU A 24 9.63 -23.94 6.68
N ALA A 25 10.52 -23.59 5.75
CA ALA A 25 10.18 -22.66 4.66
C ALA A 25 9.03 -23.19 3.78
N ALA A 26 9.02 -24.47 3.48
CA ALA A 26 7.91 -25.12 2.75
C ALA A 26 6.59 -25.10 3.56
N ASP A 27 6.67 -25.37 4.86
CA ASP A 27 5.51 -25.29 5.75
C ASP A 27 4.97 -23.88 5.87
N ILE A 28 5.83 -22.86 5.97
CA ILE A 28 5.45 -21.45 5.96
C ILE A 28 4.65 -21.09 4.69
N GLN A 29 5.08 -21.54 3.53
CA GLN A 29 4.37 -21.35 2.27
C GLN A 29 2.96 -21.95 2.32
N ARG A 30 2.86 -23.21 2.75
CA ARG A 30 1.58 -23.92 2.89
C ARG A 30 0.65 -23.23 3.88
N TRP A 31 1.14 -22.91 5.08
CA TRP A 31 0.34 -22.22 6.11
C TRP A 31 -0.11 -20.84 5.65
N GLY A 32 0.72 -20.14 4.90
CA GLY A 32 0.33 -18.86 4.32
C GLY A 32 -0.81 -19.01 3.34
N GLN A 33 -0.78 -20.01 2.45
CA GLN A 33 -1.89 -20.30 1.53
C GLN A 33 -3.18 -20.66 2.28
N GLU A 34 -3.10 -21.48 3.32
CA GLU A 34 -4.24 -21.81 4.19
C GLU A 34 -4.83 -20.58 4.91
N LEU A 35 -3.99 -19.55 5.15
CA LEU A 35 -4.41 -18.26 5.70
C LEU A 35 -4.92 -17.29 4.64
N GLY A 36 -4.98 -17.71 3.36
CA GLY A 36 -5.52 -16.94 2.25
C GLY A 36 -4.52 -16.05 1.52
N PHE A 37 -3.22 -16.14 1.81
CA PHE A 37 -2.20 -15.46 1.01
C PHE A 37 -1.98 -16.19 -0.33
N GLN A 38 -1.90 -15.46 -1.44
CA GLN A 38 -1.71 -16.05 -2.76
C GLN A 38 -0.26 -16.45 -3.01
N LYS A 39 0.69 -15.75 -2.38
CA LYS A 39 2.11 -16.08 -2.48
C LYS A 39 2.87 -15.57 -1.25
N LEU A 40 3.85 -16.36 -0.82
CA LEU A 40 4.86 -15.95 0.15
C LEU A 40 6.24 -16.13 -0.48
N GLY A 41 7.21 -15.40 0.05
CA GLY A 41 8.61 -15.57 -0.31
C GLY A 41 9.50 -15.13 0.86
N ILE A 42 10.73 -15.58 0.82
CA ILE A 42 11.72 -15.28 1.85
C ILE A 42 12.91 -14.59 1.19
N SER A 43 13.32 -13.48 1.77
CA SER A 43 14.51 -12.73 1.37
C SER A 43 15.48 -12.59 2.53
N ASP A 44 16.75 -12.31 2.21
CA ASP A 44 17.69 -11.74 3.17
C ASP A 44 17.37 -10.25 3.42
N THR A 45 18.21 -9.57 4.20
CA THR A 45 18.01 -8.19 4.66
C THR A 45 18.79 -7.13 3.85
N GLN A 46 19.48 -7.50 2.76
CA GLN A 46 20.35 -6.63 1.98
C GLN A 46 19.54 -5.84 0.93
N LEU A 47 19.44 -4.52 1.07
CA LEU A 47 18.63 -3.65 0.22
C LEU A 47 19.42 -2.46 -0.36
N ASP A 48 20.71 -2.60 -0.63
CA ASP A 48 21.62 -1.51 -1.00
C ASP A 48 21.14 -0.68 -2.20
N LYS A 49 20.64 -1.34 -3.26
CA LYS A 49 20.07 -0.64 -4.42
C LYS A 49 18.81 0.15 -4.05
N ALA A 50 17.92 -0.43 -3.28
CA ALA A 50 16.69 0.23 -2.86
C ALA A 50 16.98 1.38 -1.91
N GLU A 51 18.00 1.26 -1.04
CA GLU A 51 18.49 2.33 -0.18
C GLU A 51 18.99 3.51 -1.02
N THR A 52 19.86 3.26 -1.99
CA THR A 52 20.38 4.31 -2.89
C THR A 52 19.24 5.05 -3.61
N HIS A 53 18.26 4.32 -4.14
CA HIS A 53 17.09 4.91 -4.79
C HIS A 53 16.26 5.77 -3.81
N LEU A 54 16.04 5.27 -2.59
CA LEU A 54 15.32 6.02 -1.55
C LEU A 54 16.04 7.32 -1.18
N LEU A 55 17.35 7.25 -0.93
CA LEU A 55 18.13 8.42 -0.53
C LEU A 55 18.16 9.50 -1.61
N ASN A 56 18.34 9.12 -2.88
CA ASN A 56 18.29 10.06 -4.01
C ASN A 56 16.88 10.71 -4.11
N TRP A 57 15.83 9.93 -4.00
CA TRP A 57 14.44 10.41 -4.06
C TRP A 57 14.11 11.38 -2.91
N LEU A 58 14.64 11.12 -1.70
CA LEU A 58 14.53 12.02 -0.55
C LEU A 58 15.32 13.30 -0.76
N GLN A 59 16.57 13.22 -1.27
CA GLN A 59 17.41 14.37 -1.54
C GLN A 59 16.79 15.32 -2.58
N GLU A 60 16.09 14.79 -3.57
CA GLU A 60 15.36 15.57 -4.58
C GLU A 60 14.07 16.22 -4.04
N GLY A 61 13.67 15.91 -2.80
CA GLY A 61 12.42 16.36 -2.21
C GLY A 61 11.17 15.76 -2.88
N SER A 62 11.34 14.69 -3.66
CA SER A 62 10.27 14.03 -4.40
C SER A 62 9.21 13.37 -3.50
N HIS A 63 9.46 13.29 -2.20
CA HIS A 63 8.52 12.77 -1.19
C HIS A 63 7.47 13.81 -0.73
N GLY A 64 7.63 15.08 -1.10
CA GLY A 64 6.73 16.16 -0.68
C GLY A 64 6.65 16.28 0.84
N ARG A 65 5.43 16.26 1.40
CA ARG A 65 5.15 16.38 2.83
C ARG A 65 5.16 15.03 3.59
N MET A 66 5.59 13.95 2.95
CA MET A 66 5.71 12.65 3.61
C MET A 66 7.00 12.56 4.44
N ASP A 67 7.14 13.45 5.45
CA ASP A 67 8.34 13.55 6.30
C ASP A 67 8.66 12.22 7.01
N TYR A 68 7.65 11.37 7.22
CA TYR A 68 7.84 10.03 7.77
C TYR A 68 8.73 9.13 6.89
N MET A 69 8.91 9.45 5.60
CA MET A 69 9.81 8.71 4.72
C MET A 69 11.28 8.92 5.10
N ASN A 70 11.62 10.11 5.59
CA ASN A 70 12.98 10.47 6.04
C ASN A 70 13.21 10.26 7.55
N LYS A 71 12.14 10.35 8.37
CA LYS A 71 12.18 10.39 9.84
C LYS A 71 13.00 9.28 10.50
N HIS A 72 13.09 8.12 9.90
CA HIS A 72 13.72 6.94 10.49
C HIS A 72 15.11 6.63 9.91
N GLY A 73 15.64 7.50 9.05
CA GLY A 73 16.95 7.33 8.42
C GLY A 73 17.08 5.98 7.71
N THR A 74 18.19 5.29 7.92
CA THR A 74 18.52 4.00 7.30
C THR A 74 17.68 2.81 7.79
N LYS A 75 16.93 2.95 8.90
CA LYS A 75 16.09 1.86 9.42
C LYS A 75 15.06 1.36 8.41
N ARG A 76 14.64 2.21 7.44
CA ARG A 76 13.69 1.82 6.39
C ARG A 76 14.28 0.82 5.40
N SER A 77 15.55 0.92 5.12
CA SER A 77 16.29 0.09 4.16
C SER A 77 17.14 -1.00 4.81
N ARG A 78 17.32 -0.93 6.12
CA ARG A 78 18.17 -1.86 6.88
C ARG A 78 17.37 -2.58 7.95
N PRO A 79 16.75 -3.72 7.61
CA PRO A 79 15.88 -4.47 8.52
C PRO A 79 16.47 -4.75 9.90
N ALA A 80 17.75 -5.09 9.99
CA ALA A 80 18.43 -5.36 11.25
C ALA A 80 18.64 -4.11 12.13
N GLU A 81 18.66 -2.90 11.55
CA GLU A 81 18.66 -1.65 12.33
C GLU A 81 17.27 -1.31 12.87
N LEU A 82 16.21 -1.71 12.14
CA LEU A 82 14.83 -1.53 12.61
C LEU A 82 14.48 -2.52 13.71
N ILE A 83 14.80 -3.79 13.51
CA ILE A 83 14.60 -4.88 14.47
C ILE A 83 15.92 -5.64 14.62
N PRO A 84 16.66 -5.39 15.71
CA PRO A 84 17.92 -6.08 15.98
C PRO A 84 17.74 -7.61 15.95
N GLY A 85 18.73 -8.30 15.35
CA GLY A 85 18.70 -9.74 15.21
C GLY A 85 17.96 -10.24 13.97
N THR A 86 17.34 -9.39 13.16
CA THR A 86 16.71 -9.83 11.92
C THR A 86 17.74 -10.34 10.93
N VAL A 87 17.57 -11.59 10.47
CA VAL A 87 18.44 -12.24 9.48
C VAL A 87 17.70 -12.61 8.19
N SER A 88 16.37 -12.79 8.26
CA SER A 88 15.53 -13.02 7.09
C SER A 88 14.19 -12.31 7.20
N VAL A 89 13.51 -12.13 6.06
CA VAL A 89 12.20 -11.51 5.96
C VAL A 89 11.27 -12.41 5.15
N ILE A 90 10.11 -12.71 5.73
CA ILE A 90 9.02 -13.39 5.02
C ILE A 90 8.10 -12.31 4.48
N SER A 91 8.00 -12.16 3.16
CA SER A 91 7.03 -11.30 2.50
C SER A 91 5.84 -12.10 2.02
N ALA A 92 4.64 -11.57 2.21
CA ALA A 92 3.38 -12.18 1.79
C ALA A 92 2.56 -11.25 0.93
N ARG A 93 1.87 -11.82 -0.08
CA ARG A 93 0.96 -11.13 -0.99
C ARG A 93 -0.47 -11.54 -0.72
N LEU A 94 -1.37 -10.55 -0.61
CA LEU A 94 -2.81 -10.74 -0.47
C LEU A 94 -3.54 -9.95 -1.55
N ASP A 95 -4.17 -10.63 -2.51
CA ASP A 95 -4.88 -10.00 -3.61
C ASP A 95 -6.16 -9.33 -3.10
N TYR A 96 -6.50 -8.14 -3.63
CA TYR A 96 -7.63 -7.34 -3.13
C TYR A 96 -8.68 -6.97 -4.17
N LEU A 97 -8.50 -7.34 -5.45
CA LEU A 97 -9.46 -6.97 -6.50
C LEU A 97 -10.81 -7.65 -6.21
N PRO A 98 -11.87 -6.89 -5.84
CA PRO A 98 -13.15 -7.48 -5.51
C PRO A 98 -13.88 -7.99 -6.77
N PRO A 99 -14.60 -9.12 -6.70
CA PRO A 99 -15.50 -9.49 -7.76
C PRO A 99 -16.68 -8.51 -7.82
N ASN A 100 -17.25 -8.32 -9.00
CA ASN A 100 -18.49 -7.57 -9.20
C ASN A 100 -18.49 -6.10 -8.71
N SER A 101 -17.32 -5.47 -8.59
CA SER A 101 -17.25 -4.02 -8.39
C SER A 101 -17.53 -3.28 -9.70
N ALA A 102 -18.02 -2.05 -9.61
CA ALA A 102 -18.23 -1.19 -10.76
C ALA A 102 -16.96 -1.06 -11.61
N ASP A 103 -17.14 -0.96 -12.93
CA ASP A 103 -16.03 -0.79 -13.87
C ASP A 103 -15.34 0.56 -13.62
N PRO A 104 -14.04 0.58 -13.32
CA PRO A 104 -13.31 1.80 -13.04
C PRO A 104 -13.28 2.77 -14.23
N GLU A 105 -13.25 2.29 -15.46
CA GLU A 105 -13.23 3.13 -16.65
C GLU A 105 -14.59 3.83 -16.82
N VAL A 106 -15.70 3.16 -16.53
CA VAL A 106 -17.05 3.75 -16.53
C VAL A 106 -17.14 4.84 -15.46
N ILE A 107 -16.66 4.59 -14.25
CA ILE A 107 -16.68 5.57 -13.16
C ILE A 107 -15.77 6.76 -13.46
N LEU A 108 -14.58 6.53 -14.01
CA LEU A 108 -13.67 7.61 -14.42
C LEU A 108 -14.21 8.44 -15.59
N GLY A 109 -15.01 7.82 -16.46
CA GLY A 109 -15.67 8.47 -17.59
C GLY A 109 -16.90 9.29 -17.23
N ASP A 110 -17.48 9.10 -16.03
CA ASP A 110 -18.63 9.86 -15.54
C ASP A 110 -18.17 10.95 -14.55
N PRO A 111 -18.12 12.22 -14.94
CA PRO A 111 -17.61 13.29 -14.10
C PRO A 111 -18.51 13.63 -12.88
N GLU A 112 -19.72 13.08 -12.78
CA GLU A 112 -20.60 13.25 -11.61
C GLU A 112 -20.41 12.12 -10.58
N LYS A 113 -19.71 11.02 -10.94
CA LYS A 113 -19.36 9.91 -10.05
C LYS A 113 -18.04 10.18 -9.33
N ALA A 114 -17.93 9.63 -8.14
CA ALA A 114 -16.71 9.71 -7.34
C ALA A 114 -15.80 8.52 -7.61
N TYR A 115 -14.56 8.77 -8.06
CA TYR A 115 -13.58 7.70 -8.16
C TYR A 115 -12.79 7.56 -6.86
N ILE A 116 -12.84 6.37 -6.30
CA ILE A 116 -12.06 5.95 -5.12
C ILE A 116 -11.19 4.76 -5.55
N SER A 117 -9.88 4.85 -5.26
CA SER A 117 -8.94 3.78 -5.57
C SER A 117 -9.41 2.43 -5.02
N ARG A 118 -9.34 1.39 -5.84
CA ARG A 118 -9.90 0.06 -5.58
C ARG A 118 -9.45 -0.55 -4.26
N TYR A 119 -8.22 -0.25 -3.82
CA TYR A 119 -7.69 -0.78 -2.56
C TYR A 119 -8.45 -0.27 -1.32
N ALA A 120 -9.14 0.86 -1.46
CA ALA A 120 -9.80 1.56 -0.35
C ALA A 120 -11.32 1.34 -0.28
N LEU A 121 -11.90 0.59 -1.22
CA LEU A 121 -13.35 0.36 -1.29
C LEU A 121 -13.86 -0.49 -0.13
N GLY A 122 -13.04 -1.40 0.39
CA GLY A 122 -13.38 -2.33 1.46
C GLY A 122 -12.93 -1.89 2.86
N ARG A 123 -12.69 -2.89 3.69
CA ARG A 123 -12.12 -2.71 5.04
C ARG A 123 -10.64 -2.32 4.98
N ASP A 124 -10.17 -1.73 6.07
CA ASP A 124 -8.77 -1.37 6.26
C ASP A 124 -7.88 -2.63 6.23
N TYR A 125 -7.13 -2.77 5.14
CA TYR A 125 -6.25 -3.88 4.87
C TYR A 125 -5.13 -4.04 5.91
N HIS A 126 -4.71 -2.97 6.57
CA HIS A 126 -3.68 -3.04 7.61
C HIS A 126 -4.06 -4.02 8.73
N LYS A 127 -5.33 -3.99 9.15
CA LYS A 127 -5.83 -4.89 10.20
C LYS A 127 -5.95 -6.33 9.70
N VAL A 128 -6.45 -6.50 8.47
CA VAL A 128 -6.65 -7.82 7.85
C VAL A 128 -5.31 -8.54 7.69
N LEU A 129 -4.33 -7.87 7.06
CA LEU A 129 -3.01 -8.45 6.84
C LEU A 129 -2.28 -8.71 8.16
N ARG A 130 -2.23 -7.70 9.04
CA ARG A 130 -1.55 -7.84 10.35
C ARG A 130 -2.07 -9.05 11.12
N ASN A 131 -3.39 -9.24 11.17
CA ASN A 131 -3.98 -10.40 11.86
C ASN A 131 -3.57 -11.72 11.22
N ARG A 132 -3.53 -11.81 9.91
CA ARG A 132 -3.12 -13.02 9.18
C ARG A 132 -1.64 -13.32 9.32
N MET A 133 -0.79 -12.30 9.20
CA MET A 133 0.66 -12.42 9.42
C MET A 133 0.96 -12.85 10.86
N GLN A 134 0.21 -12.32 11.85
CA GLN A 134 0.34 -12.74 13.25
C GLN A 134 -0.07 -14.21 13.46
N LYS A 135 -1.15 -14.67 12.77
CA LYS A 135 -1.53 -16.09 12.81
C LYS A 135 -0.45 -16.98 12.20
N LEU A 136 0.18 -16.53 11.11
CA LEU A 136 1.31 -17.25 10.50
C LEU A 136 2.49 -17.34 11.48
N ALA A 137 2.89 -16.23 12.11
CA ALA A 137 3.96 -16.23 13.11
C ALA A 137 3.62 -17.15 14.31
N THR A 138 2.36 -17.21 14.72
CA THR A 138 1.91 -18.14 15.77
C THR A 138 2.07 -19.60 15.35
N ARG A 139 1.75 -19.96 14.11
CA ARG A 139 1.97 -21.33 13.59
C ARG A 139 3.45 -21.70 13.55
N ILE A 140 4.30 -20.75 13.12
CA ILE A 140 5.77 -20.95 13.15
C ILE A 140 6.22 -21.23 14.59
N LYS A 141 5.79 -20.40 15.55
CA LYS A 141 6.11 -20.57 16.97
C LYS A 141 5.64 -21.94 17.53
N GLN A 142 4.49 -22.42 17.10
CA GLN A 142 3.96 -23.72 17.52
C GLN A 142 4.81 -24.87 16.97
N ALA A 143 5.40 -24.73 15.78
CA ALA A 143 6.20 -25.75 15.12
C ALA A 143 7.63 -25.87 15.67
N ILE A 144 8.28 -24.75 16.00
CA ILE A 144 9.71 -24.71 16.35
C ILE A 144 10.02 -24.16 17.75
N GLY A 145 9.02 -23.71 18.48
CA GLY A 145 9.21 -23.00 19.76
C GLY A 145 9.36 -21.50 19.60
N PRO A 146 9.73 -20.76 20.67
CA PRO A 146 9.91 -19.33 20.67
C PRO A 146 11.01 -18.87 19.69
N PHE A 147 10.76 -17.77 18.96
CA PHE A 147 11.71 -17.11 18.06
C PHE A 147 11.46 -15.60 18.04
N GLY A 148 12.45 -14.82 17.62
CA GLY A 148 12.34 -13.37 17.46
C GLY A 148 11.62 -13.02 16.15
N TYR A 149 10.55 -12.20 16.25
CA TYR A 149 9.87 -11.73 15.05
C TYR A 149 9.11 -10.43 15.28
N ARG A 150 8.86 -9.72 14.19
CA ARG A 150 7.92 -8.60 14.14
C ARG A 150 7.14 -8.56 12.83
N VAL A 151 5.82 -8.37 12.94
CA VAL A 151 4.91 -8.25 11.80
C VAL A 151 4.79 -6.78 11.39
N PHE A 152 4.86 -6.53 10.08
CA PHE A 152 4.66 -5.22 9.47
C PHE A 152 3.60 -5.29 8.37
N THR A 153 2.94 -4.16 8.14
CA THR A 153 2.02 -3.93 7.03
C THR A 153 1.96 -2.42 6.82
N ASP A 154 2.49 -1.92 5.69
CA ASP A 154 2.47 -0.56 5.19
C ASP A 154 2.95 0.53 6.18
N SER A 155 2.29 0.73 7.30
CA SER A 155 2.48 1.87 8.20
C SER A 155 3.82 1.92 8.97
N ALA A 156 4.78 1.06 8.64
CA ALA A 156 6.11 0.98 9.27
C ALA A 156 7.22 1.49 8.33
N PRO A 157 8.41 1.83 8.87
CA PRO A 157 9.55 2.18 8.04
C PRO A 157 10.17 0.93 7.38
N VAL A 158 9.48 0.36 6.40
CA VAL A 158 9.84 -0.85 5.67
C VAL A 158 9.80 -0.57 4.16
N LEU A 159 10.75 -1.09 3.40
CA LEU A 159 10.73 -1.10 1.94
C LEU A 159 10.06 -2.38 1.43
N GLU A 160 8.75 -2.52 1.68
CA GLU A 160 7.96 -3.72 1.39
C GLU A 160 8.12 -4.20 -0.05
N LYS A 161 8.03 -3.29 -1.04
CA LYS A 161 8.15 -3.65 -2.46
C LYS A 161 9.52 -4.22 -2.80
N ALA A 162 10.59 -3.65 -2.25
CA ALA A 162 11.95 -4.13 -2.49
C ALA A 162 12.20 -5.51 -1.84
N LEU A 163 11.69 -5.73 -0.63
CA LEU A 163 11.74 -7.03 0.04
C LEU A 163 10.93 -8.07 -0.72
N ALA A 164 9.72 -7.73 -1.16
CA ALA A 164 8.84 -8.63 -1.91
C ALA A 164 9.42 -8.98 -3.29
N GLU A 165 10.07 -8.02 -3.99
CA GLU A 165 10.80 -8.29 -5.23
C GLU A 165 11.94 -9.28 -4.98
N LYS A 166 12.74 -9.05 -3.95
CA LYS A 166 13.85 -9.92 -3.55
C LYS A 166 13.37 -11.29 -3.10
N ALA A 167 12.20 -11.38 -2.47
CA ALA A 167 11.53 -12.63 -2.10
C ALA A 167 10.87 -13.35 -3.29
N GLY A 168 10.95 -12.81 -4.52
CA GLY A 168 10.43 -13.45 -5.72
C GLY A 168 8.90 -13.33 -5.89
N LEU A 169 8.26 -12.36 -5.25
CA LEU A 169 6.83 -12.15 -5.40
C LEU A 169 6.47 -11.47 -6.72
N GLY A 170 7.42 -10.75 -7.32
CA GLY A 170 7.24 -10.03 -8.57
C GLY A 170 8.44 -9.11 -8.84
N TRP A 171 8.26 -8.11 -9.71
CA TRP A 171 9.25 -7.07 -10.02
C TRP A 171 8.63 -5.68 -9.83
N ILE A 172 9.44 -4.69 -9.53
CA ILE A 172 9.00 -3.28 -9.48
C ILE A 172 8.83 -2.77 -10.91
N GLY A 173 7.62 -2.37 -11.28
CA GLY A 173 7.32 -1.81 -12.60
C GLY A 173 7.72 -0.33 -12.74
N LYS A 174 7.66 0.21 -13.99
CA LYS A 174 7.99 1.62 -14.26
C LYS A 174 7.13 2.61 -13.48
N HIS A 175 5.91 2.23 -13.06
CA HIS A 175 5.03 3.01 -12.17
C HIS A 175 5.35 2.82 -10.68
N THR A 176 6.43 2.15 -10.33
CA THR A 176 6.92 1.86 -8.97
C THR A 176 6.07 0.91 -8.12
N ASN A 177 4.97 0.36 -8.62
CA ASN A 177 4.27 -0.72 -7.93
C ASN A 177 4.92 -2.06 -8.24
N LEU A 178 4.78 -3.02 -7.30
CA LEU A 178 5.18 -4.40 -7.54
C LEU A 178 4.18 -5.06 -8.51
N LEU A 179 4.71 -5.75 -9.50
CA LEU A 179 3.97 -6.48 -10.54
C LEU A 179 4.23 -7.97 -10.43
N SER A 180 3.19 -8.75 -10.56
CA SER A 180 3.27 -10.21 -10.72
C SER A 180 2.90 -10.60 -12.14
N GLN A 181 3.67 -11.49 -12.75
CA GLN A 181 3.41 -11.99 -14.10
C GLN A 181 2.04 -12.69 -14.23
N ARG A 182 1.52 -13.23 -13.14
CA ARG A 182 0.30 -14.06 -13.15
C ARG A 182 -0.95 -13.33 -12.65
N THR A 183 -0.80 -12.21 -11.91
CA THR A 183 -1.92 -11.58 -11.20
C THR A 183 -1.87 -10.04 -11.21
N GLY A 184 -0.99 -9.44 -12.02
CA GLY A 184 -0.89 -7.97 -12.08
C GLY A 184 -0.35 -7.35 -10.80
N SER A 185 -0.96 -6.24 -10.36
CA SER A 185 -0.50 -5.45 -9.19
C SER A 185 -1.59 -5.16 -8.15
N TRP A 186 -2.76 -5.79 -8.26
CA TRP A 186 -3.90 -5.55 -7.36
C TRP A 186 -3.79 -6.38 -6.07
N PHE A 187 -2.73 -6.15 -5.28
CA PHE A 187 -2.48 -6.86 -4.04
C PHE A 187 -1.80 -5.98 -3.00
N PHE A 188 -1.99 -6.35 -1.75
CA PHE A 188 -1.28 -5.81 -0.60
C PHE A 188 -0.07 -6.67 -0.26
N LEU A 189 0.88 -6.06 0.48
CA LEU A 189 2.07 -6.70 1.00
C LEU A 189 2.07 -6.66 2.53
N GLY A 190 2.71 -7.67 3.13
CA GLY A 190 2.97 -7.71 4.56
C GLY A 190 4.23 -8.51 4.84
N GLU A 191 4.95 -8.18 5.90
CA GLU A 191 6.24 -8.77 6.23
C GLU A 191 6.29 -9.32 7.65
N ILE A 192 7.06 -10.41 7.83
CA ILE A 192 7.57 -10.85 9.12
C ILE A 192 9.08 -10.75 9.09
N TYR A 193 9.64 -9.86 9.88
CA TYR A 193 11.07 -9.82 10.17
C TYR A 193 11.38 -10.86 11.22
N THR A 194 12.42 -11.66 11.04
CA THR A 194 12.72 -12.76 11.96
C THR A 194 14.22 -13.04 12.10
N ASP A 195 14.58 -13.59 13.26
CA ASP A 195 15.92 -14.08 13.56
C ASP A 195 16.17 -15.52 13.06
N LEU A 196 15.17 -16.14 12.42
CA LEU A 196 15.31 -17.48 11.86
C LEU A 196 16.16 -17.43 10.58
N PRO A 197 17.19 -18.29 10.42
CA PRO A 197 18.03 -18.34 9.23
C PRO A 197 17.34 -19.15 8.10
N LEU A 198 16.20 -18.64 7.65
CA LEU A 198 15.41 -19.28 6.60
C LEU A 198 16.12 -19.19 5.24
N PRO A 199 16.07 -20.23 4.39
CA PRO A 199 16.61 -20.17 3.04
C PRO A 199 15.81 -19.16 2.20
N THR A 200 16.51 -18.34 1.40
CA THR A 200 15.87 -17.39 0.50
C THR A 200 15.10 -18.10 -0.61
N SER A 201 13.95 -17.54 -1.01
CA SER A 201 13.09 -18.12 -2.06
C SER A 201 13.70 -18.04 -3.46
N LEU A 202 14.61 -17.09 -3.67
CA LEU A 202 15.39 -16.98 -4.89
C LEU A 202 16.86 -17.18 -4.57
N PRO A 203 17.64 -17.81 -5.47
CA PRO A 203 19.11 -17.79 -5.38
C PRO A 203 19.59 -16.34 -5.29
N ALA A 204 20.67 -16.13 -4.54
CA ALA A 204 21.21 -14.77 -4.21
C ALA A 204 21.45 -13.86 -5.43
N HIS A 205 21.51 -14.40 -6.65
CA HIS A 205 21.74 -13.69 -7.89
C HIS A 205 20.53 -13.65 -8.83
N THR A 206 19.38 -14.21 -8.44
CA THR A 206 18.17 -14.21 -9.28
C THR A 206 17.34 -13.00 -8.94
N THR A 207 17.50 -11.91 -9.68
CA THR A 207 16.52 -10.81 -9.67
C THR A 207 15.27 -11.23 -10.43
N ALA A 208 14.11 -10.86 -9.93
CA ALA A 208 12.88 -10.98 -10.72
C ALA A 208 13.09 -10.25 -12.05
N THR A 209 12.86 -10.94 -13.16
CA THR A 209 13.06 -10.35 -14.48
C THR A 209 12.07 -9.21 -14.68
N ASN A 210 12.59 -8.04 -15.07
CA ASN A 210 11.77 -6.89 -15.41
C ASN A 210 11.12 -7.09 -16.78
N HIS A 211 9.80 -7.15 -16.79
CA HIS A 211 9.02 -7.37 -18.03
C HIS A 211 8.37 -6.10 -18.59
N CYS A 212 8.72 -4.90 -18.11
CA CYS A 212 8.19 -3.65 -18.66
C CYS A 212 8.75 -3.32 -20.05
N GLY A 213 9.97 -3.78 -20.38
CA GLY A 213 10.58 -3.59 -21.70
C GLY A 213 10.48 -2.13 -22.19
N THR A 214 10.00 -1.93 -23.43
CA THR A 214 9.80 -0.62 -24.05
C THR A 214 8.46 0.03 -23.70
N CYS A 215 7.54 -0.66 -22.99
CA CYS A 215 6.20 -0.16 -22.67
C CYS A 215 6.28 1.12 -21.82
N THR A 216 5.50 2.15 -22.19
CA THR A 216 5.38 3.44 -21.49
C THR A 216 3.94 3.76 -21.05
N ALA A 217 2.99 2.83 -21.21
CA ALA A 217 1.56 3.06 -21.01
C ALA A 217 1.23 3.77 -19.68
N CYS A 218 1.85 3.34 -18.55
CA CYS A 218 1.62 3.96 -17.25
C CYS A 218 2.21 5.38 -17.13
N ILE A 219 3.27 5.70 -17.89
CA ILE A 219 3.88 7.03 -17.91
C ILE A 219 2.97 7.97 -18.72
N ASP A 220 2.53 7.51 -19.89
CA ASP A 220 1.72 8.30 -20.83
C ASP A 220 0.32 8.59 -20.27
N ALA A 221 -0.28 7.61 -19.57
CA ALA A 221 -1.62 7.74 -18.98
C ALA A 221 -1.67 8.52 -17.67
N CYS A 222 -0.52 8.85 -17.05
CA CYS A 222 -0.52 9.56 -15.78
C CYS A 222 -1.05 11.00 -15.97
N PRO A 223 -2.23 11.36 -15.40
CA PRO A 223 -2.87 12.64 -15.70
C PRO A 223 -2.01 13.85 -15.29
N THR A 224 -1.24 13.73 -14.25
CA THR A 224 -0.37 14.77 -13.68
C THR A 224 1.10 14.58 -14.04
N ARG A 225 1.43 13.55 -14.85
CA ARG A 225 2.81 13.19 -15.20
C ARG A 225 3.72 12.95 -13.99
N ALA A 226 3.15 12.40 -12.93
CA ALA A 226 3.87 12.11 -11.69
C ALA A 226 4.97 11.04 -11.87
N ILE A 227 4.86 10.14 -12.87
CA ILE A 227 5.91 9.19 -13.24
C ILE A 227 6.91 9.93 -14.12
N VAL A 228 7.87 10.61 -13.48
CA VAL A 228 8.82 11.55 -14.14
C VAL A 228 9.91 10.84 -14.94
N ALA A 229 10.13 9.57 -14.65
CA ALA A 229 11.02 8.66 -15.38
C ALA A 229 10.62 7.21 -15.06
N PRO A 230 11.02 6.22 -15.88
CA PRO A 230 10.85 4.81 -15.51
C PRO A 230 11.37 4.54 -14.10
N TYR A 231 10.54 3.92 -13.27
CA TYR A 231 10.84 3.55 -11.86
C TYR A 231 10.98 4.74 -10.90
N LYS A 232 10.53 5.94 -11.31
CA LYS A 232 10.63 7.14 -10.48
C LYS A 232 9.33 7.93 -10.51
N VAL A 233 8.75 8.14 -9.33
CA VAL A 233 7.54 8.95 -9.12
C VAL A 233 7.91 10.17 -8.30
N ASP A 234 7.53 11.36 -8.78
CA ASP A 234 7.48 12.56 -7.94
C ASP A 234 6.13 12.56 -7.20
N ALA A 235 6.16 12.29 -5.90
CA ALA A 235 4.94 12.21 -5.12
C ALA A 235 4.16 13.53 -5.12
N ARG A 236 4.83 14.68 -5.22
CA ARG A 236 4.20 16.01 -5.23
C ARG A 236 3.21 16.19 -6.37
N LEU A 237 3.39 15.44 -7.46
CA LEU A 237 2.51 15.43 -8.62
C LEU A 237 1.49 14.28 -8.58
N CYS A 238 1.71 13.23 -7.76
CA CYS A 238 0.87 12.03 -7.77
C CYS A 238 -0.51 12.30 -7.15
N ILE A 239 -1.59 11.98 -7.86
CA ILE A 239 -2.96 12.16 -7.37
C ILE A 239 -3.20 11.39 -6.07
N SER A 240 -2.61 10.19 -5.91
CA SER A 240 -2.69 9.46 -4.64
C SER A 240 -2.09 10.27 -3.48
N TYR A 241 -0.93 10.89 -3.68
CA TYR A 241 -0.35 11.78 -2.68
C TYR A 241 -1.24 13.00 -2.41
N LEU A 242 -1.70 13.68 -3.46
CA LEU A 242 -2.51 14.89 -3.34
C LEU A 242 -3.83 14.66 -2.59
N THR A 243 -4.43 13.47 -2.77
CA THR A 243 -5.74 13.15 -2.18
C THR A 243 -5.65 12.41 -0.85
N ILE A 244 -4.51 11.77 -0.52
CA ILE A 244 -4.36 10.96 0.69
C ILE A 244 -3.36 11.57 1.68
N GLU A 245 -2.17 11.96 1.22
CA GLU A 245 -1.06 12.34 2.10
C GLU A 245 -0.99 13.86 2.36
N LEU A 246 -1.26 14.65 1.33
CA LEU A 246 -1.24 16.11 1.43
C LEU A 246 -2.39 16.61 2.32
N ARG A 247 -2.06 17.35 3.39
CA ARG A 247 -3.03 17.93 4.34
C ARG A 247 -3.29 19.41 4.09
N GLU A 248 -2.59 19.98 3.14
CA GLU A 248 -2.62 21.39 2.75
C GLU A 248 -3.47 21.59 1.48
N SER A 249 -3.42 22.81 0.96
CA SER A 249 -4.05 23.15 -0.32
C SER A 249 -3.45 22.34 -1.47
N ILE A 250 -4.31 21.81 -2.34
CA ILE A 250 -3.88 21.19 -3.60
C ILE A 250 -3.47 22.33 -4.56
N PRO A 251 -2.28 22.26 -5.19
CA PRO A 251 -1.84 23.27 -6.17
C PRO A 251 -2.89 23.49 -7.25
N VAL A 252 -3.17 24.75 -7.55
CA VAL A 252 -4.28 25.15 -8.46
C VAL A 252 -4.13 24.52 -9.84
N GLU A 253 -2.91 24.46 -10.35
CA GLU A 253 -2.58 23.89 -11.66
C GLU A 253 -2.83 22.38 -11.75
N LEU A 254 -2.82 21.66 -10.62
CA LEU A 254 -3.06 20.21 -10.58
C LEU A 254 -4.56 19.88 -10.41
N ARG A 255 -5.38 20.79 -9.87
CA ARG A 255 -6.79 20.53 -9.59
C ARG A 255 -7.57 20.04 -10.82
N PRO A 256 -7.44 20.65 -12.02
CA PRO A 256 -8.14 20.16 -13.22
C PRO A 256 -7.73 18.77 -13.64
N LEU A 257 -6.46 18.38 -13.38
CA LEU A 257 -5.90 17.10 -13.79
C LEU A 257 -6.36 15.93 -12.89
N ILE A 258 -6.89 16.23 -11.70
CA ILE A 258 -7.40 15.21 -10.77
C ILE A 258 -8.70 14.57 -11.31
N GLY A 259 -9.51 15.33 -12.07
CA GLY A 259 -10.81 14.85 -12.55
C GLY A 259 -11.75 14.54 -11.38
N ASN A 260 -12.37 13.38 -11.40
CA ASN A 260 -13.32 12.92 -10.38
C ASN A 260 -12.69 12.01 -9.30
N ARG A 261 -11.35 11.94 -9.23
CA ARG A 261 -10.61 11.11 -8.25
C ARG A 261 -10.58 11.81 -6.89
N ILE A 262 -11.33 11.28 -5.94
CA ILE A 262 -11.45 11.90 -4.60
C ILE A 262 -10.58 11.21 -3.54
N TYR A 263 -10.13 9.99 -3.80
CA TYR A 263 -9.25 9.24 -2.88
C TYR A 263 -8.38 8.25 -3.65
N GLY A 264 -7.09 8.51 -3.72
CA GLY A 264 -6.15 7.69 -4.48
C GLY A 264 -6.31 7.83 -5.99
N CYS A 265 -5.59 6.99 -6.73
CA CYS A 265 -5.56 6.98 -8.18
C CYS A 265 -5.02 5.63 -8.65
N ASP A 266 -5.68 5.04 -9.63
CA ASP A 266 -5.31 3.73 -10.16
C ASP A 266 -4.91 3.79 -11.65
N ASP A 267 -4.83 4.97 -12.29
CA ASP A 267 -4.61 5.11 -13.73
C ASP A 267 -3.40 4.31 -14.23
N CYS A 268 -2.28 4.40 -13.53
CA CYS A 268 -1.07 3.67 -13.92
C CYS A 268 -1.20 2.14 -13.77
N GLN A 269 -2.12 1.66 -12.93
CA GLN A 269 -2.44 0.24 -12.78
C GLN A 269 -3.47 -0.20 -13.83
N LEU A 270 -4.51 0.62 -14.09
CA LEU A 270 -5.57 0.31 -15.06
C LEU A 270 -5.01 0.09 -16.46
N VAL A 271 -4.09 0.94 -16.90
CA VAL A 271 -3.49 0.83 -18.25
C VAL A 271 -2.37 -0.19 -18.34
N CYS A 272 -1.95 -0.79 -17.20
CA CYS A 272 -0.84 -1.73 -17.21
C CYS A 272 -1.24 -3.06 -17.87
N PRO A 273 -0.57 -3.49 -18.96
CA PRO A 273 -0.93 -4.73 -19.65
C PRO A 273 -0.87 -5.99 -18.76
N TRP A 274 -0.09 -5.95 -17.70
CA TRP A 274 0.02 -7.07 -16.76
C TRP A 274 -1.22 -7.23 -15.89
N ASN A 275 -2.03 -6.18 -15.71
CA ASN A 275 -3.27 -6.24 -14.94
C ASN A 275 -4.42 -6.97 -15.65
N ARG A 276 -4.28 -7.30 -16.95
CA ARG A 276 -5.20 -8.23 -17.64
C ARG A 276 -5.20 -9.65 -17.04
N PHE A 277 -4.15 -10.00 -16.30
CA PHE A 277 -4.02 -11.29 -15.62
C PHE A 277 -4.48 -11.23 -14.17
N ALA A 278 -5.00 -10.08 -13.71
CA ALA A 278 -5.47 -9.91 -12.35
C ALA A 278 -6.56 -10.92 -12.02
N GLN A 279 -6.50 -11.44 -10.81
CA GLN A 279 -7.48 -12.37 -10.28
C GLN A 279 -8.34 -11.67 -9.21
N THR A 280 -9.61 -11.98 -9.19
CA THR A 280 -10.48 -11.50 -8.12
C THR A 280 -10.19 -12.23 -6.81
N THR A 281 -10.36 -11.54 -5.70
CA THR A 281 -10.17 -12.11 -4.38
C THR A 281 -11.47 -12.69 -3.81
N PRO A 282 -11.43 -13.82 -3.11
CA PRO A 282 -12.58 -14.31 -2.33
C PRO A 282 -12.70 -13.58 -0.98
N GLU A 283 -11.82 -12.63 -0.68
CA GLU A 283 -11.77 -11.93 0.59
C GLU A 283 -12.94 -10.95 0.74
N THR A 284 -13.88 -11.29 1.62
CA THR A 284 -15.09 -10.49 1.83
C THR A 284 -14.82 -9.14 2.49
N ASP A 285 -13.71 -9.00 3.22
CA ASP A 285 -13.31 -7.73 3.83
C ASP A 285 -12.92 -6.69 2.77
N PHE A 286 -12.61 -7.08 1.53
CA PHE A 286 -12.26 -6.17 0.44
C PHE A 286 -13.41 -5.84 -0.51
N LEU A 287 -14.60 -6.39 -0.28
CA LEU A 287 -15.79 -6.02 -1.04
C LEU A 287 -16.15 -4.54 -0.84
N PRO A 288 -16.65 -3.85 -1.89
CA PRO A 288 -17.06 -2.45 -1.77
C PRO A 288 -18.10 -2.25 -0.66
N ARG A 289 -17.90 -1.21 0.14
CA ARG A 289 -18.77 -0.82 1.23
C ARG A 289 -19.52 0.45 0.86
N HIS A 290 -20.79 0.54 1.27
CA HIS A 290 -21.61 1.75 1.10
C HIS A 290 -21.67 2.24 -0.35
N THR A 291 -21.64 1.33 -1.33
CA THR A 291 -21.63 1.66 -2.77
C THR A 291 -20.50 2.62 -3.20
N LEU A 292 -19.37 2.61 -2.47
CA LEU A 292 -18.24 3.52 -2.73
C LEU A 292 -17.59 3.29 -4.10
N ASP A 293 -17.89 2.21 -4.78
CA ASP A 293 -17.46 1.89 -6.13
C ASP A 293 -18.36 2.50 -7.22
N ASP A 294 -19.58 2.96 -6.86
CA ASP A 294 -20.53 3.59 -7.80
C ASP A 294 -21.42 4.64 -7.10
N ILE A 295 -20.82 5.69 -6.56
CA ILE A 295 -21.52 6.73 -5.80
C ILE A 295 -21.33 8.11 -6.43
N SER A 296 -22.33 9.00 -6.32
CA SER A 296 -22.23 10.35 -6.86
C SER A 296 -21.39 11.27 -5.95
N LEU A 297 -20.71 12.23 -6.58
CA LEU A 297 -19.97 13.28 -5.86
C LEU A 297 -20.89 14.08 -4.93
N LEU A 298 -22.11 14.41 -5.39
CA LEU A 298 -23.08 15.18 -4.60
C LEU A 298 -23.53 14.44 -3.35
N GLU A 299 -23.76 13.12 -3.44
CA GLU A 299 -24.11 12.32 -2.28
C GLU A 299 -23.00 12.32 -1.23
N LEU A 300 -21.75 12.13 -1.66
CA LEU A 300 -20.61 12.13 -0.75
C LEU A 300 -20.32 13.52 -0.17
N PHE A 301 -20.55 14.58 -0.94
CA PHE A 301 -20.35 15.95 -0.49
C PHE A 301 -21.40 16.40 0.53
N ALA A 302 -22.59 15.76 0.50
CA ALA A 302 -23.67 16.00 1.45
C ALA A 302 -23.44 15.32 2.82
N TRP A 303 -22.52 14.35 2.91
CA TRP A 303 -22.26 13.72 4.21
C TRP A 303 -21.83 14.77 5.25
N SER A 304 -22.41 14.67 6.44
CA SER A 304 -21.91 15.36 7.63
C SER A 304 -20.62 14.70 8.13
N GLU A 305 -19.90 15.38 8.99
CA GLU A 305 -18.71 14.80 9.63
C GLU A 305 -19.06 13.51 10.40
N THR A 306 -20.19 13.50 11.09
CA THR A 306 -20.69 12.32 11.82
C THR A 306 -20.95 11.14 10.86
N GLU A 307 -21.55 11.40 9.70
CA GLU A 307 -21.79 10.37 8.69
C GLU A 307 -20.47 9.89 8.08
N PHE A 308 -19.56 10.80 7.73
CA PHE A 308 -18.23 10.43 7.25
C PHE A 308 -17.53 9.52 8.25
N LEU A 309 -17.47 9.89 9.53
CA LEU A 309 -16.85 9.07 10.57
C LEU A 309 -17.52 7.71 10.74
N LYS A 310 -18.84 7.64 10.66
CA LYS A 310 -19.60 6.39 10.77
C LYS A 310 -19.37 5.49 9.56
N ARG A 311 -19.52 6.03 8.33
CA ARG A 311 -19.43 5.24 7.09
C ARG A 311 -18.00 4.80 6.76
N THR A 312 -17.00 5.57 7.18
CA THR A 312 -15.57 5.24 7.00
C THR A 312 -14.96 4.47 8.19
N GLU A 313 -15.77 4.04 9.16
CA GLU A 313 -15.26 3.22 10.26
C GLU A 313 -14.66 1.91 9.74
N GLY A 314 -13.40 1.65 10.12
CA GLY A 314 -12.64 0.48 9.65
C GLY A 314 -12.29 0.53 8.15
N SER A 315 -12.30 1.70 7.52
CA SER A 315 -11.82 1.96 6.16
C SER A 315 -10.54 2.78 6.18
N PRO A 316 -9.62 2.60 5.23
CA PRO A 316 -8.43 3.45 5.10
C PRO A 316 -8.79 4.92 4.78
N ILE A 317 -9.95 5.19 4.21
CA ILE A 317 -10.44 6.54 3.88
C ILE A 317 -10.51 7.44 5.12
N ARG A 318 -10.86 6.88 6.28
CA ARG A 318 -10.98 7.65 7.53
C ARG A 318 -9.72 8.44 7.90
N ARG A 319 -8.54 7.98 7.44
CA ARG A 319 -7.22 8.58 7.76
C ARG A 319 -7.06 10.00 7.21
N ILE A 320 -7.74 10.37 6.13
CA ILE A 320 -7.61 11.71 5.56
C ILE A 320 -8.36 12.78 6.35
N GLY A 321 -9.34 12.40 7.18
CA GLY A 321 -10.20 13.32 7.91
C GLY A 321 -11.25 14.00 7.03
N TYR A 322 -12.25 14.60 7.67
CA TYR A 322 -13.42 15.14 6.98
C TYR A 322 -13.09 16.39 6.13
N GLU A 323 -12.15 17.22 6.58
CA GLU A 323 -11.77 18.42 5.81
C GLU A 323 -11.10 18.06 4.49
N CYS A 324 -10.14 17.14 4.48
CA CYS A 324 -9.50 16.67 3.25
C CYS A 324 -10.48 15.91 2.35
N TRP A 325 -11.44 15.17 2.94
CA TRP A 325 -12.53 14.55 2.21
C TRP A 325 -13.35 15.59 1.42
N LEU A 326 -13.83 16.63 2.10
CA LEU A 326 -14.57 17.71 1.46
C LEU A 326 -13.72 18.49 0.45
N ARG A 327 -12.44 18.73 0.76
CA ARG A 327 -11.48 19.37 -0.16
C ARG A 327 -11.39 18.61 -1.49
N ASN A 328 -11.19 17.29 -1.41
CA ASN A 328 -11.04 16.45 -2.59
C ASN A 328 -12.32 16.42 -3.43
N ILE A 329 -13.48 16.31 -2.78
CA ILE A 329 -14.77 16.29 -3.48
C ILE A 329 -15.05 17.66 -4.10
N ALA A 330 -14.71 18.78 -3.43
CA ALA A 330 -14.87 20.11 -4.00
C ALA A 330 -14.06 20.26 -5.30
N VAL A 331 -12.82 19.74 -5.34
CA VAL A 331 -12.02 19.72 -6.58
C VAL A 331 -12.72 18.90 -7.67
N ALA A 332 -13.22 17.73 -7.34
CA ALA A 332 -13.93 16.87 -8.30
C ALA A 332 -15.22 17.54 -8.84
N LEU A 333 -15.99 18.19 -7.96
CA LEU A 333 -17.19 18.95 -8.36
C LEU A 333 -16.85 20.15 -9.25
N GLY A 334 -15.69 20.79 -9.03
CA GLY A 334 -15.19 21.88 -9.90
C GLY A 334 -14.74 21.38 -11.29
N ASN A 335 -14.44 20.09 -11.41
CA ASN A 335 -14.10 19.44 -12.68
C ASN A 335 -15.34 18.84 -13.39
N ALA A 336 -16.46 18.69 -12.68
CA ALA A 336 -17.70 18.17 -13.25
C ALA A 336 -18.40 19.23 -14.12
N PRO A 337 -19.26 18.84 -15.07
CA PRO A 337 -20.07 19.77 -15.84
C PRO A 337 -20.91 20.68 -14.92
N ALA A 338 -20.92 21.98 -15.20
CA ALA A 338 -21.65 22.94 -14.39
C ALA A 338 -23.15 22.63 -14.36
N SER A 339 -23.72 22.54 -13.16
CA SER A 339 -25.15 22.35 -12.96
C SER A 339 -25.67 23.15 -11.77
N ALA A 340 -26.97 23.47 -11.76
CA ALA A 340 -27.58 24.17 -10.63
C ALA A 340 -27.44 23.40 -9.31
N LYS A 341 -27.47 22.07 -9.36
CA LYS A 341 -27.32 21.19 -8.18
C LYS A 341 -25.90 21.28 -7.61
N ILE A 342 -24.88 21.16 -8.46
CA ILE A 342 -23.45 21.27 -8.07
C ILE A 342 -23.20 22.65 -7.47
N ARG A 343 -23.66 23.72 -8.14
CA ARG A 343 -23.48 25.08 -7.67
C ARG A 343 -24.14 25.32 -6.30
N ALA A 344 -25.37 24.82 -6.11
CA ALA A 344 -26.07 24.94 -4.83
C ALA A 344 -25.34 24.16 -3.71
N ALA A 345 -24.85 22.94 -3.98
CA ALA A 345 -24.08 22.15 -3.03
C ALA A 345 -22.76 22.83 -2.62
N LEU A 346 -22.02 23.40 -3.58
CA LEU A 346 -20.79 24.14 -3.31
C LEU A 346 -21.09 25.42 -2.51
N ALA A 347 -22.11 26.21 -2.90
CA ALA A 347 -22.52 27.43 -2.21
C ALA A 347 -22.89 27.16 -0.74
N ALA A 348 -23.54 26.05 -0.43
CA ALA A 348 -23.88 25.67 0.94
C ALA A 348 -22.64 25.46 1.84
N LYS A 349 -21.46 25.22 1.26
CA LYS A 349 -20.19 25.05 2.00
C LYS A 349 -19.22 26.25 1.82
N GLN A 350 -19.65 27.33 1.18
CA GLN A 350 -18.82 28.53 0.95
C GLN A 350 -18.39 29.20 2.26
N GLN A 351 -19.16 29.05 3.34
CA GLN A 351 -18.86 29.58 4.67
C GLN A 351 -18.42 28.47 5.65
N HIS A 352 -17.90 27.36 5.15
CA HIS A 352 -17.42 26.27 6.00
C HIS A 352 -16.34 26.75 6.99
N SER A 353 -16.27 26.21 8.22
CA SER A 353 -15.32 26.61 9.25
C SER A 353 -13.85 26.46 8.81
N SER A 354 -13.53 25.41 8.08
CA SER A 354 -12.19 25.13 7.56
C SER A 354 -11.84 26.05 6.39
N ALA A 355 -10.73 26.79 6.51
CA ALA A 355 -10.19 27.61 5.42
C ALA A 355 -9.82 26.76 4.19
N LEU A 356 -9.29 25.55 4.44
CA LEU A 356 -8.95 24.60 3.38
C LEU A 356 -10.16 24.23 2.52
N VAL A 357 -11.29 23.94 3.16
CA VAL A 357 -12.54 23.62 2.44
C VAL A 357 -13.05 24.83 1.67
N ARG A 358 -13.10 26.02 2.31
CA ARG A 358 -13.56 27.25 1.65
C ARG A 358 -12.77 27.57 0.38
N GLU A 359 -11.44 27.48 0.45
CA GLU A 359 -10.55 27.74 -0.69
C GLU A 359 -10.92 26.89 -1.91
N HIS A 360 -11.10 25.59 -1.69
CA HIS A 360 -11.37 24.65 -2.78
C HIS A 360 -12.82 24.75 -3.28
N VAL A 361 -13.76 25.07 -2.40
CA VAL A 361 -15.16 25.39 -2.77
C VAL A 361 -15.22 26.64 -3.63
N LEU A 362 -14.51 27.70 -3.27
CA LEU A 362 -14.45 28.94 -4.05
C LEU A 362 -13.85 28.71 -5.44
N TRP A 363 -12.75 27.96 -5.52
CA TRP A 363 -12.16 27.54 -6.79
C TRP A 363 -13.16 26.76 -7.66
N ALA A 364 -13.91 25.83 -7.06
CA ALA A 364 -14.90 25.02 -7.78
C ALA A 364 -16.10 25.88 -8.27
N LEU A 365 -16.54 26.85 -7.49
CA LEU A 365 -17.59 27.80 -7.88
C LEU A 365 -17.16 28.69 -9.04
N ASP A 366 -15.91 29.17 -9.02
CA ASP A 366 -15.34 29.98 -10.12
C ASP A 366 -15.31 29.17 -11.43
N LYS A 367 -14.87 27.89 -11.37
CA LYS A 367 -14.91 26.99 -12.52
C LYS A 367 -16.32 26.71 -13.05
N SER A 368 -17.32 26.69 -12.15
CA SER A 368 -18.74 26.47 -12.52
C SER A 368 -19.44 27.70 -13.05
N ALA A 369 -18.81 28.88 -13.05
CA ALA A 369 -19.36 30.12 -13.54
C ALA A 369 -19.11 30.34 -15.05
N VAL A 370 -18.24 29.59 -15.65
CA VAL A 370 -17.89 29.59 -17.08
C VAL A 370 -18.65 28.46 -17.78
#